data_8bf05f26e5809bac1aaeba543d922468
#
_entry.id   8bf05f26e5809bac1aaeba543d922468
#
_cell.length_a   1.000
_cell.length_b   1.000
_cell.length_c   1.000
_cell.angle_alpha   90.00
_cell.angle_beta   90.00
_cell.angle_gamma   90.00
#
_symmetry.space_group_name_H-M   'P 1'
#
loop_
_entity.id
_entity.type
_entity.pdbx_description
1 polymer ?
#
loop_
_entity_poly.entity_id
_entity_poly.type
_entity_poly.pdbx_seq_one_letter_code
_entity_poly.pdbx_strand_id
1 'polypeptide(L)'
;MGPRPLEPAGGHPTLVGFALHHEPRTITHLAAVETGTQAKTPDHVDIEVLRRASLSHNPRSLILVHRRRRNSCDTSRTGTMARVYADVNQNMPRSYWDYDSVNISWGVLENYEVVRKIGRGKYSEVFEGINVVNYQKCVVKVLKPVKKKKIKREIKILQNLAGGPNVVALLDVVRDSQSKTPSLIFEYVNNIDFRSLYPKFNDLDVRFYIHELLKALDFCHSKGIMHRDVKPHNVMIDHENRKLRLIDWGLAEFYHPGTEYNVRVASRYFKGPELLVDFQEYDYSLDMWSLGAMFASMIFRKEPFFHGNSNADQLVKIAKVLGTDELFDYLDKYEIELDSQYDDILGRFQKKPWHSFVTSENQRFVSNEAIDFLDKLLRYDHQERLTAKEAQAHPYFDPVRDPEVFKQNLANPGSNGTYKS
;
A
#
# COMPACT_ATOMS: atom_id res chain seq x y z
N MET A 1 7.87 -77.54 -24.53
CA MET A 1 7.70 -77.10 -25.93
C MET A 1 7.28 -75.61 -25.92
N GLY A 2 8.26 -74.78 -26.13
CA GLY A 2 8.00 -73.33 -26.32
C GLY A 2 7.92 -73.02 -27.82
N PRO A 3 7.54 -71.86 -28.15
CA PRO A 3 8.34 -71.11 -29.09
C PRO A 3 8.66 -69.70 -28.62
N ARG A 4 9.77 -69.24 -29.18
CA ARG A 4 10.49 -68.02 -28.98
C ARG A 4 9.86 -66.79 -29.60
N PRO A 5 10.42 -65.59 -29.32
CA PRO A 5 9.81 -64.29 -29.47
C PRO A 5 10.08 -63.63 -30.84
N LEU A 6 9.30 -62.63 -31.16
CA LEU A 6 9.52 -61.69 -32.28
C LEU A 6 9.95 -60.32 -31.71
N GLU A 7 11.06 -59.84 -32.17
CA GLU A 7 11.65 -58.51 -31.92
C GLU A 7 10.95 -57.40 -32.77
N PRO A 8 11.19 -56.12 -32.45
CA PRO A 8 10.36 -55.01 -32.82
C PRO A 8 10.87 -54.23 -34.06
N ALA A 9 9.94 -53.70 -34.79
CA ALA A 9 10.23 -52.72 -35.85
C ALA A 9 10.24 -51.29 -35.24
N GLY A 10 11.38 -50.61 -35.45
CA GLY A 10 11.60 -49.24 -35.05
C GLY A 10 10.82 -48.23 -35.92
N GLY A 11 10.38 -47.18 -35.29
CA GLY A 11 9.86 -46.00 -35.91
C GLY A 11 10.04 -44.82 -35.00
N HIS A 12 11.14 -44.09 -35.17
CA HIS A 12 11.35 -42.76 -34.56
C HIS A 12 10.48 -41.73 -35.30
N PRO A 13 9.72 -40.89 -34.62
CA PRO A 13 9.24 -39.67 -35.25
C PRO A 13 10.29 -38.58 -35.03
N THR A 14 10.79 -38.07 -36.12
CA THR A 14 11.64 -36.91 -36.29
C THR A 14 10.95 -35.67 -35.69
N LEU A 15 11.57 -35.08 -34.68
CA LEU A 15 11.25 -33.76 -34.20
C LEU A 15 11.63 -32.76 -35.28
N VAL A 16 10.65 -32.17 -35.95
CA VAL A 16 10.80 -30.98 -36.77
C VAL A 16 10.92 -29.80 -35.85
N GLY A 17 12.15 -29.30 -35.70
CA GLY A 17 12.44 -28.10 -34.96
C GLY A 17 11.88 -26.86 -35.70
N PHE A 18 10.87 -26.22 -35.14
CA PHE A 18 10.59 -24.85 -35.44
C PHE A 18 11.51 -23.96 -34.62
N ALA A 19 12.62 -23.54 -35.24
CA ALA A 19 13.43 -22.46 -34.73
C ALA A 19 12.65 -21.15 -34.92
N LEU A 20 11.98 -20.71 -33.86
CA LEU A 20 11.56 -19.32 -33.75
C LEU A 20 12.80 -18.51 -33.31
N HIS A 21 13.44 -17.86 -34.27
CA HIS A 21 14.39 -16.79 -34.00
C HIS A 21 13.62 -15.64 -33.36
N HIS A 22 13.61 -15.58 -32.05
CA HIS A 22 13.37 -14.35 -31.29
C HIS A 22 14.74 -13.84 -30.84
N GLU A 23 15.20 -12.77 -31.50
CA GLU A 23 16.32 -12.00 -30.97
C GLU A 23 16.02 -11.51 -29.57
N PRO A 24 16.94 -11.71 -28.61
CA PRO A 24 16.77 -11.20 -27.25
C PRO A 24 16.86 -9.66 -27.30
N ARG A 25 15.77 -9.00 -26.99
CA ARG A 25 15.76 -7.54 -26.80
C ARG A 25 16.35 -7.22 -25.44
N THR A 26 17.56 -6.78 -25.43
CA THR A 26 18.24 -6.21 -24.26
C THR A 26 17.51 -4.97 -23.75
N ILE A 27 17.58 -4.71 -22.45
CA ILE A 27 16.98 -3.54 -21.76
C ILE A 27 17.36 -2.18 -22.39
N THR A 28 18.41 -2.15 -23.16
CA THR A 28 18.99 -0.95 -23.83
C THR A 28 18.08 -0.30 -24.87
N HIS A 29 17.12 -1.00 -25.48
CA HIS A 29 16.31 -0.45 -26.57
C HIS A 29 14.97 0.20 -26.18
N LEU A 30 14.62 0.23 -24.89
CA LEU A 30 13.31 0.73 -24.45
C LEU A 30 13.29 2.20 -24.01
N ALA A 31 14.43 2.91 -24.02
CA ALA A 31 14.53 4.29 -23.54
C ALA A 31 14.44 5.39 -24.62
N ALA A 32 14.26 5.03 -25.88
CA ALA A 32 14.33 5.98 -26.99
C ALA A 32 13.06 5.98 -27.85
N VAL A 33 11.95 6.47 -27.34
CA VAL A 33 10.86 7.06 -28.17
C VAL A 33 10.09 8.08 -27.35
N GLU A 34 10.08 9.29 -27.85
CA GLU A 34 9.32 10.50 -27.54
C GLU A 34 10.08 11.64 -26.85
N THR A 35 10.83 12.38 -27.67
CA THR A 35 11.03 13.82 -27.49
C THR A 35 10.60 14.52 -28.77
N GLY A 36 9.60 15.34 -28.71
CA GLY A 36 9.19 16.23 -29.82
C GLY A 36 7.89 16.92 -29.52
N THR A 37 7.91 18.06 -28.90
CA THR A 37 7.43 19.31 -29.49
C THR A 37 7.52 20.47 -28.50
N GLN A 38 7.95 21.58 -29.10
CA GLN A 38 8.41 22.82 -28.52
C GLN A 38 7.35 23.67 -27.83
N ALA A 39 7.90 24.50 -26.98
CA ALA A 39 7.39 25.63 -26.22
C ALA A 39 6.66 26.71 -27.04
N LYS A 40 5.84 27.45 -26.30
CA LYS A 40 5.72 28.92 -26.39
C LYS A 40 5.25 29.45 -25.04
N THR A 41 6.07 30.32 -24.45
CA THR A 41 5.68 31.34 -23.49
C THR A 41 4.88 32.45 -24.17
N PRO A 42 3.99 33.13 -23.49
CA PRO A 42 4.16 34.58 -23.35
C PRO A 42 3.82 35.15 -21.97
N ASP A 43 4.69 36.05 -21.54
CA ASP A 43 4.52 37.44 -21.11
C ASP A 43 3.56 37.81 -19.98
N HIS A 44 4.19 38.54 -19.07
CA HIS A 44 3.72 39.53 -18.11
C HIS A 44 2.43 40.29 -18.50
N VAL A 45 1.53 40.46 -17.53
CA VAL A 45 0.74 41.67 -17.37
C VAL A 45 0.56 41.99 -15.89
N ASP A 46 0.78 43.27 -15.61
CA ASP A 46 0.84 43.95 -14.34
C ASP A 46 -0.47 44.09 -13.58
N ILE A 47 -0.28 44.43 -12.32
CA ILE A 47 -1.19 44.83 -11.26
C ILE A 47 -1.77 46.22 -11.54
N GLU A 48 -3.02 46.49 -11.27
CA GLU A 48 -3.55 47.51 -10.35
C GLU A 48 -5.07 47.72 -10.41
N VAL A 49 -5.64 47.79 -9.19
CA VAL A 49 -6.73 48.67 -8.73
C VAL A 49 -8.14 48.49 -9.33
N LEU A 50 -9.10 48.14 -8.48
CA LEU A 50 -10.22 49.00 -8.13
C LEU A 50 -11.01 48.48 -6.89
N ARG A 51 -10.91 49.29 -5.83
CA ARG A 51 -11.92 49.37 -4.75
C ARG A 51 -13.18 50.01 -5.26
N ARG A 52 -14.34 49.46 -4.95
CA ARG A 52 -15.47 50.24 -4.40
C ARG A 52 -16.63 49.34 -3.97
N ALA A 53 -17.18 49.75 -2.86
CA ALA A 53 -18.23 49.19 -2.04
C ALA A 53 -19.61 49.16 -2.72
N SER A 54 -20.46 48.23 -2.28
CA SER A 54 -21.86 48.59 -1.94
C SER A 54 -22.42 47.56 -0.95
N LEU A 55 -23.04 48.11 0.06
CA LEU A 55 -23.78 47.48 1.16
C LEU A 55 -25.06 46.80 0.66
N SER A 56 -25.30 45.57 1.15
CA SER A 56 -26.68 45.15 1.39
C SER A 56 -26.74 44.22 2.61
N HIS A 57 -27.63 44.57 3.51
CA HIS A 57 -27.89 43.90 4.80
C HIS A 57 -28.51 42.53 4.62
N ASN A 58 -28.05 41.55 5.40
CA ASN A 58 -28.95 40.63 6.08
C ASN A 58 -28.27 39.93 7.27
N PRO A 59 -28.89 39.83 8.44
CA PRO A 59 -28.26 39.42 9.68
C PRO A 59 -28.47 37.93 9.96
N ARG A 60 -27.44 37.17 10.10
CA ARG A 60 -27.52 35.86 10.79
C ARG A 60 -26.27 35.62 11.62
N SER A 61 -26.57 35.59 12.92
CA SER A 61 -25.87 34.92 14.04
C SER A 61 -24.36 35.05 14.10
N LEU A 62 -23.96 36.04 14.89
CA LEU A 62 -22.65 36.08 15.57
C LEU A 62 -22.48 34.84 16.46
N ILE A 63 -21.52 33.99 16.15
CA ILE A 63 -20.82 33.21 17.16
C ILE A 63 -19.54 33.99 17.44
N LEU A 64 -19.51 34.68 18.57
CA LEU A 64 -18.29 35.30 19.11
C LEU A 64 -17.30 34.22 19.51
N VAL A 65 -16.29 34.00 18.68
CA VAL A 65 -15.09 33.31 19.14
C VAL A 65 -14.23 34.29 19.92
N HIS A 66 -14.23 34.14 21.23
CA HIS A 66 -13.35 34.89 22.12
C HIS A 66 -11.89 34.49 21.83
N ARG A 67 -11.18 35.32 21.09
CA ARG A 67 -9.72 35.28 20.99
C ARG A 67 -9.12 35.63 22.36
N ARG A 68 -8.88 34.64 23.19
CA ARG A 68 -7.95 34.79 24.31
C ARG A 68 -6.52 34.60 23.79
N ARG A 69 -5.86 35.74 23.57
CA ARG A 69 -4.39 35.74 23.55
C ARG A 69 -3.87 35.25 24.91
N ARG A 70 -3.37 34.04 24.95
CA ARG A 70 -2.47 33.59 26.02
C ARG A 70 -1.05 33.72 25.52
N ASN A 71 -0.39 34.77 25.93
CA ASN A 71 1.06 34.78 26.05
C ASN A 71 1.40 33.88 27.24
N SER A 72 1.92 32.71 26.98
CA SER A 72 2.80 32.00 27.88
C SER A 72 3.65 31.07 27.02
N CYS A 73 4.91 31.36 26.98
CA CYS A 73 5.96 30.46 26.60
C CYS A 73 5.87 29.25 27.53
N ASP A 74 5.26 28.15 27.02
CA ASP A 74 5.39 26.85 27.66
C ASP A 74 5.63 25.82 26.56
N THR A 75 6.84 25.32 26.58
CA THR A 75 7.43 24.35 25.69
C THR A 75 6.93 22.97 26.09
N SER A 76 5.72 22.65 25.70
CA SER A 76 5.28 21.25 25.60
C SER A 76 4.32 21.08 24.43
N ARG A 77 4.80 21.33 23.20
CA ARG A 77 4.29 20.60 22.07
C ARG A 77 4.70 19.15 22.30
N THR A 78 3.85 18.40 22.98
CA THR A 78 3.89 16.94 22.89
C THR A 78 3.53 16.59 21.45
N GLY A 79 4.56 16.63 20.60
CA GLY A 79 4.44 16.11 19.23
C GLY A 79 3.82 14.73 19.31
N THR A 80 2.83 14.47 18.50
CA THR A 80 2.17 13.18 18.43
C THR A 80 3.17 12.14 17.98
N MET A 81 3.68 11.35 18.94
CA MET A 81 4.58 10.22 18.63
C MET A 81 3.77 8.96 18.37
N ALA A 82 4.29 8.11 17.50
CA ALA A 82 3.76 6.76 17.32
C ALA A 82 3.69 6.03 18.65
N ARG A 83 2.61 5.28 18.89
CA ARG A 83 2.43 4.51 20.14
C ARG A 83 3.45 3.38 20.31
N VAL A 84 3.99 2.89 19.18
CA VAL A 84 4.99 1.83 19.13
C VAL A 84 6.13 2.21 18.19
N TYR A 85 7.31 1.65 18.40
CA TYR A 85 8.48 1.81 17.52
C TYR A 85 8.87 3.27 17.22
N ALA A 86 8.59 4.18 18.15
CA ALA A 86 8.78 5.62 17.93
C ALA A 86 10.26 6.02 17.82
N ASP A 87 11.14 5.33 18.50
CA ASP A 87 12.57 5.67 18.65
C ASP A 87 13.52 4.76 17.86
N VAL A 88 13.00 3.85 17.03
CA VAL A 88 13.82 2.85 16.30
C VAL A 88 14.95 3.52 15.53
N ASN A 89 14.64 4.53 14.71
CA ASN A 89 15.65 5.18 13.89
C ASN A 89 16.60 6.08 14.70
N GLN A 90 16.16 6.60 15.85
CA GLN A 90 17.02 7.36 16.76
C GLN A 90 18.06 6.47 17.43
N ASN A 91 17.71 5.20 17.70
CA ASN A 91 18.60 4.21 18.33
C ASN A 91 19.49 3.49 17.30
N MET A 92 19.25 3.68 16.00
CA MET A 92 20.06 3.13 14.93
C MET A 92 21.16 4.11 14.49
N PRO A 93 22.30 3.60 13.99
CA PRO A 93 23.35 4.46 13.44
C PRO A 93 22.80 5.25 12.24
N ARG A 94 23.30 6.45 12.01
CA ARG A 94 22.86 7.33 10.91
C ARG A 94 22.85 6.62 9.54
N SER A 95 23.80 5.74 9.29
CA SER A 95 23.88 4.95 8.06
C SER A 95 22.68 4.03 7.81
N TYR A 96 21.85 3.77 8.83
CA TYR A 96 20.66 2.94 8.72
C TYR A 96 19.51 3.67 7.99
N TRP A 97 19.30 4.96 8.28
CA TRP A 97 18.18 5.75 7.79
C TRP A 97 18.59 6.92 6.87
N ASP A 98 19.86 7.36 6.87
CA ASP A 98 20.36 8.41 5.99
C ASP A 98 20.60 7.87 4.57
N TYR A 99 19.51 7.68 3.84
CA TYR A 99 19.57 7.13 2.48
C TYR A 99 20.20 8.08 1.46
N ASP A 100 20.34 9.38 1.75
CA ASP A 100 21.07 10.30 0.87
C ASP A 100 22.55 9.94 0.75
N SER A 101 23.12 9.38 1.82
CA SER A 101 24.53 8.95 1.88
C SER A 101 24.78 7.55 1.31
N VAL A 102 23.75 6.85 0.84
CA VAL A 102 23.88 5.48 0.30
C VAL A 102 24.67 5.49 -1.00
N ASN A 103 25.72 4.68 -1.04
CA ASN A 103 26.41 4.32 -2.28
C ASN A 103 25.80 3.02 -2.83
N ILE A 104 25.21 3.10 -4.02
CA ILE A 104 24.59 1.95 -4.67
C ILE A 104 25.70 1.14 -5.33
N SER A 105 25.81 -0.14 -4.94
CA SER A 105 26.62 -1.11 -5.67
C SER A 105 25.78 -1.66 -6.82
N TRP A 106 26.24 -1.40 -8.05
CA TRP A 106 25.53 -1.83 -9.25
C TRP A 106 25.95 -3.23 -9.65
N GLY A 107 24.98 -4.11 -9.85
CA GLY A 107 25.16 -5.43 -10.42
C GLY A 107 25.37 -5.41 -11.93
N VAL A 108 25.43 -6.58 -12.53
CA VAL A 108 25.68 -6.81 -13.95
C VAL A 108 24.35 -6.87 -14.70
N LEU A 109 24.09 -5.89 -15.55
CA LEU A 109 22.82 -5.77 -16.29
C LEU A 109 22.59 -6.97 -17.23
N GLU A 110 23.66 -7.47 -17.82
CA GLU A 110 23.66 -8.57 -18.79
C GLU A 110 23.22 -9.91 -18.17
N ASN A 111 23.18 -10.01 -16.84
CA ASN A 111 22.66 -11.18 -16.15
C ASN A 111 21.13 -11.29 -16.21
N TYR A 112 20.42 -10.29 -16.72
CA TYR A 112 18.96 -10.25 -16.69
C TYR A 112 18.38 -9.97 -18.08
N GLU A 113 17.54 -10.89 -18.54
CA GLU A 113 16.79 -10.74 -19.78
C GLU A 113 15.31 -10.47 -19.49
N VAL A 114 14.72 -9.56 -20.26
CA VAL A 114 13.29 -9.21 -20.18
C VAL A 114 12.48 -10.16 -21.05
N VAL A 115 11.48 -10.81 -20.46
CA VAL A 115 10.59 -11.74 -21.17
C VAL A 115 9.34 -11.03 -21.70
N ARG A 116 8.62 -10.34 -20.83
CA ARG A 116 7.39 -9.61 -21.17
C ARG A 116 7.07 -8.54 -20.14
N LYS A 117 6.33 -7.54 -20.58
CA LYS A 117 5.82 -6.51 -19.70
C LYS A 117 4.64 -7.06 -18.87
N ILE A 118 4.68 -6.86 -17.55
CA ILE A 118 3.64 -7.28 -16.61
C ILE A 118 2.97 -6.13 -15.88
N GLY A 119 3.54 -4.91 -15.93
CA GLY A 119 2.95 -3.74 -15.29
C GLY A 119 3.49 -2.41 -15.80
N ARG A 120 2.71 -1.35 -15.57
CA ARG A 120 3.12 0.04 -15.83
C ARG A 120 2.62 0.93 -14.70
N GLY A 121 3.54 1.52 -13.96
CA GLY A 121 3.25 2.51 -12.93
C GLY A 121 3.57 3.94 -13.38
N LYS A 122 3.22 4.88 -12.51
CA LYS A 122 3.56 6.31 -12.72
C LYS A 122 5.08 6.52 -12.82
N TYR A 123 5.85 5.78 -12.02
CA TYR A 123 7.30 5.97 -11.83
C TYR A 123 8.14 4.79 -12.33
N SER A 124 7.53 3.76 -12.89
CA SER A 124 8.25 2.57 -13.36
C SER A 124 7.49 1.82 -14.44
N GLU A 125 8.22 0.96 -15.16
CA GLU A 125 7.67 -0.13 -15.94
C GLU A 125 8.17 -1.44 -15.37
N VAL A 126 7.31 -2.46 -15.33
CA VAL A 126 7.59 -3.72 -14.66
C VAL A 126 7.51 -4.86 -15.68
N PHE A 127 8.52 -5.71 -15.66
CA PHE A 127 8.66 -6.82 -16.59
C PHE A 127 8.89 -8.13 -15.83
N GLU A 128 8.38 -9.23 -16.36
CA GLU A 128 8.88 -10.55 -16.06
C GLU A 128 10.24 -10.70 -16.76
N GLY A 129 11.22 -11.22 -16.03
CA GLY A 129 12.56 -11.45 -16.53
C GLY A 129 13.11 -12.80 -16.11
N ILE A 130 14.27 -13.12 -16.65
CA ILE A 130 15.07 -14.33 -16.29
C ILE A 130 16.47 -13.88 -15.95
N ASN A 131 17.01 -14.38 -14.85
CA ASN A 131 18.43 -14.33 -14.57
C ASN A 131 19.12 -15.42 -15.39
N VAL A 132 19.92 -15.02 -16.37
CA VAL A 132 20.56 -15.95 -17.33
C VAL A 132 21.70 -16.77 -16.73
N VAL A 133 22.16 -16.43 -15.51
CA VAL A 133 23.21 -17.17 -14.82
C VAL A 133 22.66 -18.42 -14.13
N ASN A 134 21.48 -18.30 -13.53
CA ASN A 134 20.85 -19.40 -12.76
C ASN A 134 19.49 -19.87 -13.32
N TYR A 135 19.03 -19.25 -14.43
CA TYR A 135 17.77 -19.52 -15.13
C TYR A 135 16.51 -19.33 -14.25
N GLN A 136 16.60 -18.58 -13.17
CA GLN A 136 15.45 -18.29 -12.32
C GLN A 136 14.67 -17.09 -12.83
N LYS A 137 13.34 -17.18 -12.73
CA LYS A 137 12.45 -16.04 -12.99
C LYS A 137 12.69 -14.94 -11.97
N CYS A 138 12.61 -13.71 -12.45
CA CYS A 138 12.68 -12.51 -11.63
C CYS A 138 11.68 -11.46 -12.14
N VAL A 139 11.52 -10.39 -11.37
CA VAL A 139 10.78 -9.20 -11.78
C VAL A 139 11.78 -8.06 -11.96
N VAL A 140 11.73 -7.39 -13.11
CA VAL A 140 12.58 -6.25 -13.44
C VAL A 140 11.72 -4.98 -13.39
N LYS A 141 11.95 -4.13 -12.38
CA LYS A 141 11.30 -2.82 -12.24
C LYS A 141 12.22 -1.74 -12.79
N VAL A 142 11.96 -1.33 -14.04
CA VAL A 142 12.71 -0.26 -14.72
C VAL A 142 12.17 1.09 -14.26
N LEU A 143 13.01 1.89 -13.61
CA LEU A 143 12.60 3.16 -13.03
C LEU A 143 12.60 4.27 -14.09
N LYS A 144 11.48 5.00 -14.21
CA LYS A 144 11.42 6.23 -15.00
C LYS A 144 12.28 7.32 -14.34
N PRO A 145 12.66 8.37 -15.08
CA PRO A 145 13.43 9.48 -14.51
C PRO A 145 12.73 10.07 -13.28
N VAL A 146 13.32 9.86 -12.11
CA VAL A 146 12.88 10.40 -10.82
C VAL A 146 14.09 10.93 -10.05
N LYS A 147 13.85 11.75 -9.03
CA LYS A 147 14.93 12.27 -8.18
C LYS A 147 15.74 11.11 -7.58
N LYS A 148 17.07 11.13 -7.74
CA LYS A 148 18.02 10.11 -7.23
C LYS A 148 17.76 9.75 -5.75
N LYS A 149 17.39 10.74 -4.95
CA LYS A 149 17.01 10.58 -3.54
C LYS A 149 15.90 9.53 -3.33
N LYS A 150 14.86 9.53 -4.19
CA LYS A 150 13.76 8.56 -4.08
C LYS A 150 14.22 7.13 -4.39
N ILE A 151 15.12 6.96 -5.36
CA ILE A 151 15.70 5.67 -5.71
C ILE A 151 16.54 5.13 -4.55
N LYS A 152 17.42 5.95 -4.00
CA LYS A 152 18.25 5.59 -2.84
C LYS A 152 17.40 5.19 -1.63
N ARG A 153 16.30 5.90 -1.38
CA ARG A 153 15.37 5.59 -0.29
C ARG A 153 14.74 4.21 -0.47
N GLU A 154 14.16 3.92 -1.64
CA GLU A 154 13.55 2.62 -1.92
C GLU A 154 14.56 1.48 -1.75
N ILE A 155 15.77 1.62 -2.30
CA ILE A 155 16.83 0.62 -2.17
C ILE A 155 17.24 0.43 -0.71
N LYS A 156 17.47 1.51 0.03
CA LYS A 156 17.88 1.43 1.44
C LYS A 156 16.81 0.75 2.30
N ILE A 157 15.55 1.09 2.10
CA ILE A 157 14.41 0.46 2.79
C ILE A 157 14.36 -1.04 2.49
N LEU A 158 14.45 -1.44 1.22
CA LEU A 158 14.44 -2.84 0.82
C LEU A 158 15.63 -3.62 1.41
N GLN A 159 16.81 -3.01 1.48
CA GLN A 159 18.00 -3.60 2.13
C GLN A 159 17.76 -3.77 3.64
N ASN A 160 17.19 -2.79 4.32
CA ASN A 160 16.91 -2.86 5.75
C ASN A 160 15.81 -3.90 6.07
N LEU A 161 14.91 -4.17 5.15
CA LEU A 161 13.81 -5.13 5.29
C LEU A 161 14.14 -6.52 4.74
N ALA A 162 15.32 -6.73 4.18
CA ALA A 162 15.72 -7.99 3.56
C ALA A 162 15.53 -9.18 4.52
N GLY A 163 14.90 -10.25 4.02
CA GLY A 163 14.61 -11.46 4.79
C GLY A 163 13.43 -11.35 5.75
N GLY A 164 12.76 -10.20 5.81
CA GLY A 164 11.57 -10.03 6.64
C GLY A 164 10.36 -10.82 6.14
N PRO A 165 9.44 -11.19 7.04
CA PRO A 165 8.26 -11.97 6.67
C PRO A 165 7.40 -11.23 5.65
N ASN A 166 7.10 -11.88 4.53
CA ASN A 166 6.20 -11.42 3.49
C ASN A 166 6.58 -10.07 2.83
N VAL A 167 7.82 -9.64 2.99
CA VAL A 167 8.40 -8.51 2.27
C VAL A 167 9.07 -9.04 1.00
N VAL A 168 8.80 -8.41 -0.15
CA VAL A 168 9.41 -8.81 -1.42
C VAL A 168 10.94 -8.68 -1.34
N ALA A 169 11.65 -9.70 -1.80
CA ALA A 169 13.12 -9.70 -1.82
C ALA A 169 13.66 -8.87 -2.99
N LEU A 170 14.51 -7.88 -2.68
CA LEU A 170 15.37 -7.22 -3.66
C LEU A 170 16.60 -8.12 -3.91
N LEU A 171 16.73 -8.62 -5.13
CA LEU A 171 17.82 -9.55 -5.51
C LEU A 171 19.04 -8.82 -6.02
N ASP A 172 18.82 -7.72 -6.76
CA ASP A 172 19.92 -6.94 -7.37
C ASP A 172 19.45 -5.54 -7.74
N VAL A 173 20.42 -4.66 -7.99
CA VAL A 173 20.21 -3.30 -8.53
C VAL A 173 21.16 -3.11 -9.69
N VAL A 174 20.63 -2.90 -10.90
CA VAL A 174 21.42 -2.76 -12.11
C VAL A 174 21.15 -1.42 -12.80
N ARG A 175 22.05 -0.99 -13.68
CA ARG A 175 21.91 0.26 -14.38
C ARG A 175 22.42 0.13 -15.81
N ASP A 176 21.61 0.59 -16.77
CA ASP A 176 22.08 0.75 -18.13
C ASP A 176 23.23 1.76 -18.21
N SER A 177 24.33 1.34 -18.81
CA SER A 177 25.55 2.15 -18.91
C SER A 177 25.40 3.40 -19.79
N GLN A 178 24.49 3.38 -20.77
CA GLN A 178 24.24 4.47 -21.72
C GLN A 178 23.18 5.43 -21.19
N SER A 179 21.97 4.97 -20.95
CA SER A 179 20.84 5.80 -20.50
C SER A 179 20.91 6.18 -19.02
N LYS A 180 21.81 5.51 -18.24
CA LYS A 180 21.89 5.63 -16.79
C LYS A 180 20.58 5.25 -16.07
N THR A 181 19.67 4.57 -16.75
CA THR A 181 18.39 4.12 -16.20
C THR A 181 18.59 2.98 -15.21
N PRO A 182 18.17 3.14 -13.95
CA PRO A 182 18.27 2.08 -12.95
C PRO A 182 17.12 1.10 -13.06
N SER A 183 17.41 -0.16 -12.75
CA SER A 183 16.41 -1.22 -12.62
C SER A 183 16.62 -1.98 -11.31
N LEU A 184 15.52 -2.24 -10.61
CA LEU A 184 15.50 -3.06 -9.41
C LEU A 184 15.06 -4.47 -9.80
N ILE A 185 15.81 -5.47 -9.36
CA ILE A 185 15.52 -6.88 -9.63
C ILE A 185 14.94 -7.51 -8.37
N PHE A 186 13.72 -8.06 -8.49
CA PHE A 186 13.00 -8.67 -7.38
C PHE A 186 12.75 -10.16 -7.59
N GLU A 187 12.47 -10.87 -6.50
CA GLU A 187 11.92 -12.22 -6.56
C GLU A 187 10.64 -12.23 -7.41
N TYR A 188 10.43 -13.34 -8.12
CA TYR A 188 9.19 -13.57 -8.86
C TYR A 188 8.14 -14.19 -7.93
N VAL A 189 6.93 -13.65 -7.96
CA VAL A 189 5.75 -14.21 -7.30
C VAL A 189 4.74 -14.60 -8.38
N ASN A 190 4.26 -15.84 -8.37
CA ASN A 190 3.22 -16.31 -9.28
C ASN A 190 1.86 -15.72 -8.85
N ASN A 191 1.70 -14.42 -9.05
CA ASN A 191 0.55 -13.66 -8.59
C ASN A 191 -0.65 -13.80 -9.53
N ILE A 192 -1.84 -13.87 -8.93
CA ILE A 192 -3.11 -13.73 -9.62
C ILE A 192 -3.67 -12.34 -9.30
N ASP A 193 -4.16 -11.62 -10.33
CA ASP A 193 -4.79 -10.31 -10.14
C ASP A 193 -5.92 -10.40 -9.11
N PHE A 194 -5.93 -9.47 -8.14
CA PHE A 194 -6.85 -9.52 -7.00
C PHE A 194 -8.33 -9.44 -7.43
N ARG A 195 -8.65 -8.80 -8.56
CA ARG A 195 -10.02 -8.72 -9.08
C ARG A 195 -10.55 -10.12 -9.49
N SER A 196 -9.66 -10.99 -9.93
CA SER A 196 -9.98 -12.38 -10.26
C SER A 196 -9.85 -13.31 -9.06
N LEU A 197 -9.00 -12.96 -8.10
CA LEU A 197 -8.66 -13.79 -6.95
C LEU A 197 -9.64 -13.61 -5.78
N TYR A 198 -9.91 -12.37 -5.35
CA TYR A 198 -10.75 -12.08 -4.18
C TYR A 198 -12.17 -12.63 -4.28
N PRO A 199 -12.84 -12.64 -5.46
CA PRO A 199 -14.12 -13.31 -5.61
C PRO A 199 -14.12 -14.80 -5.25
N LYS A 200 -12.97 -15.47 -5.34
CA LYS A 200 -12.80 -16.91 -5.06
C LYS A 200 -12.47 -17.21 -3.60
N PHE A 201 -12.12 -16.19 -2.80
CA PHE A 201 -11.79 -16.39 -1.39
C PHE A 201 -12.98 -16.85 -0.57
N ASN A 202 -12.72 -17.76 0.36
CA ASN A 202 -13.59 -18.05 1.48
C ASN A 202 -13.17 -17.21 2.71
N ASP A 203 -13.89 -17.35 3.82
CA ASP A 203 -13.62 -16.61 5.05
C ASP A 203 -12.21 -16.89 5.62
N LEU A 204 -11.78 -18.16 5.60
CA LEU A 204 -10.44 -18.53 6.05
C LEU A 204 -9.33 -17.92 5.19
N ASP A 205 -9.54 -17.81 3.87
CA ASP A 205 -8.58 -17.17 2.97
C ASP A 205 -8.41 -15.68 3.31
N VAL A 206 -9.50 -14.97 3.58
CA VAL A 206 -9.47 -13.57 3.98
C VAL A 206 -8.70 -13.40 5.30
N ARG A 207 -9.03 -14.20 6.33
CA ARG A 207 -8.32 -14.18 7.62
C ARG A 207 -6.82 -14.47 7.43
N PHE A 208 -6.48 -15.50 6.67
CA PHE A 208 -5.10 -15.92 6.44
C PHE A 208 -4.28 -14.82 5.74
N TYR A 209 -4.75 -14.29 4.62
CA TYR A 209 -3.96 -13.30 3.87
C TYR A 209 -3.88 -11.95 4.58
N ILE A 210 -4.91 -11.52 5.29
CA ILE A 210 -4.82 -10.32 6.13
C ILE A 210 -3.83 -10.53 7.28
N HIS A 211 -3.80 -11.71 7.90
CA HIS A 211 -2.83 -12.04 8.93
C HIS A 211 -1.38 -12.05 8.38
N GLU A 212 -1.16 -12.61 7.21
CA GLU A 212 0.14 -12.59 6.54
C GLU A 212 0.59 -11.16 6.17
N LEU A 213 -0.35 -10.30 5.74
CA LEU A 213 -0.06 -8.88 5.48
C LEU A 213 0.32 -8.15 6.78
N LEU A 214 -0.35 -8.45 7.89
CA LEU A 214 -0.04 -7.88 9.21
C LEU A 214 1.37 -8.25 9.68
N LYS A 215 1.86 -9.46 9.38
CA LYS A 215 3.25 -9.84 9.67
C LYS A 215 4.25 -8.94 8.94
N ALA A 216 4.00 -8.65 7.66
CA ALA A 216 4.85 -7.75 6.88
C ALA A 216 4.83 -6.32 7.44
N LEU A 217 3.66 -5.82 7.82
CA LEU A 217 3.51 -4.48 8.39
C LEU A 217 4.16 -4.36 9.77
N ASP A 218 3.93 -5.30 10.67
CA ASP A 218 4.59 -5.27 11.99
C ASP A 218 6.11 -5.33 11.85
N PHE A 219 6.60 -6.14 10.91
CA PHE A 219 8.03 -6.22 10.65
C PHE A 219 8.59 -4.88 10.16
N CYS A 220 8.03 -4.27 9.12
CA CYS A 220 8.55 -2.99 8.62
C CYS A 220 8.39 -1.86 9.64
N HIS A 221 7.29 -1.81 10.38
CA HIS A 221 7.10 -0.85 11.46
C HIS A 221 8.15 -1.03 12.58
N SER A 222 8.44 -2.28 12.97
CA SER A 222 9.48 -2.60 13.95
C SER A 222 10.89 -2.22 13.49
N LYS A 223 11.09 -2.01 12.20
CA LYS A 223 12.31 -1.51 11.57
C LYS A 223 12.30 0.00 11.34
N GLY A 224 11.30 0.70 11.88
CA GLY A 224 11.16 2.14 11.77
C GLY A 224 10.71 2.63 10.39
N ILE A 225 9.96 1.82 9.62
CA ILE A 225 9.58 2.10 8.24
C ILE A 225 8.07 2.02 8.08
N MET A 226 7.48 3.07 7.49
CA MET A 226 6.09 3.13 7.02
C MET A 226 6.04 2.76 5.54
N HIS A 227 5.08 1.93 5.11
CA HIS A 227 4.89 1.58 3.70
C HIS A 227 4.23 2.72 2.89
N ARG A 228 3.17 3.28 3.41
CA ARG A 228 2.40 4.43 2.88
C ARG A 228 1.68 4.23 1.55
N ASP A 229 1.60 3.02 1.03
CA ASP A 229 0.78 2.67 -0.16
C ASP A 229 0.23 1.24 -0.08
N VAL A 230 -0.28 0.86 1.09
CA VAL A 230 -0.97 -0.43 1.27
C VAL A 230 -2.27 -0.42 0.47
N LYS A 231 -2.41 -1.38 -0.43
CA LYS A 231 -3.60 -1.57 -1.30
C LYS A 231 -3.53 -2.94 -1.97
N PRO A 232 -4.64 -3.45 -2.53
CA PRO A 232 -4.65 -4.76 -3.20
C PRO A 232 -3.60 -4.91 -4.31
N HIS A 233 -3.35 -3.85 -5.09
CA HIS A 233 -2.35 -3.88 -6.16
C HIS A 233 -0.91 -4.10 -5.68
N ASN A 234 -0.62 -3.76 -4.41
CA ASN A 234 0.71 -3.90 -3.82
C ASN A 234 0.84 -5.14 -2.94
N VAL A 235 -0.18 -6.00 -2.94
CA VAL A 235 -0.18 -7.29 -2.23
C VAL A 235 -0.24 -8.41 -3.26
N MET A 236 0.90 -9.04 -3.50
CA MET A 236 1.01 -10.16 -4.44
C MET A 236 0.71 -11.46 -3.72
N ILE A 237 -0.18 -12.26 -4.30
CA ILE A 237 -0.62 -13.54 -3.73
C ILE A 237 -0.47 -14.65 -4.77
N ASP A 238 0.36 -15.63 -4.43
CA ASP A 238 0.36 -16.95 -5.03
C ASP A 238 -0.57 -17.83 -4.18
N HIS A 239 -1.81 -17.98 -4.64
CA HIS A 239 -2.84 -18.68 -3.87
C HIS A 239 -2.61 -20.19 -3.80
N GLU A 240 -2.00 -20.77 -4.83
CA GLU A 240 -1.68 -22.19 -4.89
C GLU A 240 -0.68 -22.57 -3.79
N ASN A 241 0.36 -21.76 -3.61
CA ASN A 241 1.40 -21.96 -2.61
C ASN A 241 1.14 -21.19 -1.29
N ARG A 242 -0.01 -20.50 -1.17
CA ARG A 242 -0.37 -19.65 -0.02
C ARG A 242 0.74 -18.67 0.37
N LYS A 243 1.36 -18.07 -0.62
CA LYS A 243 2.46 -17.13 -0.47
C LYS A 243 1.97 -15.70 -0.73
N LEU A 244 2.26 -14.79 0.21
CA LEU A 244 1.98 -13.36 0.09
C LEU A 244 3.28 -12.58 0.09
N ARG A 245 3.34 -11.50 -0.71
CA ARG A 245 4.43 -10.50 -0.66
C ARG A 245 3.87 -9.10 -0.76
N LEU A 246 4.28 -8.26 0.18
CA LEU A 246 4.06 -6.81 0.13
C LEU A 246 5.14 -6.18 -0.77
N ILE A 247 4.70 -5.52 -1.83
CA ILE A 247 5.57 -4.95 -2.87
C ILE A 247 5.43 -3.43 -2.95
N ASP A 248 6.24 -2.82 -3.83
CA ASP A 248 6.27 -1.39 -4.18
C ASP A 248 6.54 -0.46 -2.98
N TRP A 249 7.78 -0.48 -2.53
CA TRP A 249 8.32 0.33 -1.43
C TRP A 249 8.75 1.74 -1.86
N GLY A 250 8.38 2.17 -3.08
CA GLY A 250 8.75 3.49 -3.66
C GLY A 250 8.18 4.69 -2.90
N LEU A 251 7.07 4.52 -2.16
CA LEU A 251 6.50 5.54 -1.28
C LEU A 251 6.85 5.34 0.19
N ALA A 252 7.53 4.25 0.56
CA ALA A 252 7.91 3.99 1.95
C ALA A 252 8.88 5.06 2.50
N GLU A 253 8.88 5.26 3.82
CA GLU A 253 9.70 6.27 4.47
C GLU A 253 10.09 5.85 5.89
N PHE A 254 11.23 6.34 6.35
CA PHE A 254 11.66 6.18 7.74
C PHE A 254 10.83 7.07 8.66
N TYR A 255 10.38 6.51 9.78
CA TYR A 255 9.66 7.25 10.79
C TYR A 255 10.64 7.91 11.78
N HIS A 256 10.52 9.23 11.92
CA HIS A 256 11.19 10.02 12.93
C HIS A 256 10.15 10.84 13.69
N PRO A 257 10.11 10.80 15.03
CA PRO A 257 9.16 11.58 15.82
C PRO A 257 9.23 13.08 15.50
N GLY A 258 8.09 13.76 15.42
CA GLY A 258 8.02 15.19 15.16
C GLY A 258 8.40 15.59 13.72
N THR A 259 8.48 14.64 12.79
CA THR A 259 8.75 14.94 11.39
C THR A 259 7.43 15.12 10.64
N GLU A 260 7.37 16.21 9.87
CA GLU A 260 6.28 16.50 8.94
C GLU A 260 6.49 15.75 7.63
N TYR A 261 5.58 14.85 7.31
CA TYR A 261 5.62 14.04 6.09
C TYR A 261 4.68 14.59 5.02
N ASN A 262 5.00 14.29 3.77
CA ASN A 262 4.16 14.62 2.63
C ASN A 262 2.85 13.81 2.68
N VAL A 263 1.71 14.49 2.65
CA VAL A 263 0.37 13.86 2.63
C VAL A 263 -0.06 13.37 1.24
N ARG A 264 0.69 13.72 0.17
CA ARG A 264 0.43 13.23 -1.19
C ARG A 264 1.03 11.85 -1.42
N VAL A 265 0.69 10.93 -0.55
CA VAL A 265 1.04 9.50 -0.58
C VAL A 265 -0.22 8.66 -0.60
N ALA A 266 -0.09 7.36 -0.72
CA ALA A 266 -1.17 6.38 -0.84
C ALA A 266 -2.09 6.60 -2.06
N SER A 267 -2.77 5.54 -2.46
CA SER A 267 -3.83 5.61 -3.46
C SER A 267 -5.11 6.15 -2.84
N ARG A 268 -5.87 6.98 -3.57
CA ARG A 268 -7.01 7.76 -3.03
C ARG A 268 -7.93 6.97 -2.11
N TYR A 269 -8.35 5.79 -2.52
CA TYR A 269 -9.34 4.99 -1.80
C TYR A 269 -8.83 4.43 -0.47
N PHE A 270 -7.51 4.43 -0.28
CA PHE A 270 -6.81 3.90 0.89
C PHE A 270 -6.13 4.98 1.73
N LYS A 271 -6.32 6.27 1.37
CA LYS A 271 -5.81 7.40 2.16
C LYS A 271 -6.50 7.48 3.52
N GLY A 272 -5.70 7.54 4.58
CA GLY A 272 -6.21 7.83 5.91
C GLY A 272 -6.73 9.26 6.03
N PRO A 273 -7.64 9.53 6.99
CA PRO A 273 -8.15 10.87 7.27
C PRO A 273 -7.05 11.91 7.45
N GLU A 274 -5.95 11.55 8.12
CA GLU A 274 -4.78 12.40 8.34
C GLU A 274 -4.22 12.99 7.04
N LEU A 275 -4.19 12.20 5.96
CA LEU A 275 -3.72 12.69 4.67
C LEU A 275 -4.72 13.62 3.98
N LEU A 276 -6.02 13.44 4.25
CA LEU A 276 -7.10 14.19 3.62
C LEU A 276 -7.35 15.54 4.31
N VAL A 277 -6.95 15.66 5.58
CA VAL A 277 -7.04 16.90 6.38
C VAL A 277 -5.69 17.60 6.53
N ASP A 278 -4.68 17.19 5.74
CA ASP A 278 -3.33 17.77 5.71
C ASP A 278 -2.57 17.69 7.06
N PHE A 279 -2.86 16.65 7.85
CA PHE A 279 -2.11 16.38 9.07
C PHE A 279 -0.80 15.65 8.75
N GLN A 280 0.32 16.37 8.81
CA GLN A 280 1.62 15.91 8.32
C GLN A 280 2.42 15.05 9.32
N GLU A 281 2.15 15.14 10.62
CA GLU A 281 2.86 14.39 11.66
C GLU A 281 2.24 12.99 11.88
N TYR A 282 2.02 12.26 10.79
CA TYR A 282 1.47 10.90 10.85
C TYR A 282 2.58 9.84 11.04
N ASP A 283 2.19 8.61 11.32
CA ASP A 283 3.08 7.51 11.66
C ASP A 283 2.64 6.18 10.99
N TYR A 284 3.13 5.06 11.51
CA TYR A 284 2.81 3.70 11.05
C TYR A 284 1.31 3.40 10.98
N SER A 285 0.51 4.06 11.79
CA SER A 285 -0.95 3.88 11.86
C SER A 285 -1.67 4.23 10.56
N LEU A 286 -1.03 5.01 9.66
CA LEU A 286 -1.51 5.24 8.30
C LEU A 286 -1.70 3.91 7.54
N ASP A 287 -0.73 3.00 7.66
CA ASP A 287 -0.80 1.69 7.00
C ASP A 287 -1.96 0.84 7.54
N MET A 288 -2.30 1.01 8.82
CA MET A 288 -3.41 0.31 9.47
C MET A 288 -4.78 0.80 8.98
N TRP A 289 -4.93 2.10 8.69
CA TRP A 289 -6.12 2.60 7.99
C TRP A 289 -6.26 1.98 6.61
N SER A 290 -5.19 2.01 5.82
CA SER A 290 -5.18 1.47 4.45
C SER A 290 -5.53 -0.03 4.43
N LEU A 291 -4.99 -0.80 5.39
CA LEU A 291 -5.35 -2.20 5.60
C LEU A 291 -6.83 -2.34 5.98
N GLY A 292 -7.35 -1.48 6.86
CA GLY A 292 -8.77 -1.47 7.25
C GLY A 292 -9.70 -1.21 6.07
N ALA A 293 -9.37 -0.26 5.19
CA ALA A 293 -10.13 0.01 3.96
C ALA A 293 -10.10 -1.18 3.00
N MET A 294 -8.95 -1.84 2.86
CA MET A 294 -8.79 -3.05 2.07
C MET A 294 -9.60 -4.21 2.66
N PHE A 295 -9.53 -4.41 3.99
CA PHE A 295 -10.29 -5.45 4.69
C PHE A 295 -11.81 -5.24 4.56
N ALA A 296 -12.30 -4.00 4.71
CA ALA A 296 -13.71 -3.68 4.50
C ALA A 296 -14.18 -4.05 3.09
N SER A 297 -13.36 -3.76 2.07
CA SER A 297 -13.70 -4.14 0.70
C SER A 297 -13.82 -5.66 0.50
N MET A 298 -12.97 -6.42 1.19
CA MET A 298 -12.98 -7.89 1.09
C MET A 298 -14.19 -8.51 1.79
N ILE A 299 -14.51 -8.12 3.03
CA ILE A 299 -15.62 -8.71 3.79
C ILE A 299 -16.99 -8.23 3.32
N PHE A 300 -17.12 -6.97 2.86
CA PHE A 300 -18.39 -6.45 2.33
C PHE A 300 -18.54 -6.63 0.82
N ARG A 301 -17.55 -7.20 0.14
CA ARG A 301 -17.56 -7.45 -1.32
C ARG A 301 -17.82 -6.18 -2.13
N LYS A 302 -17.21 -5.07 -1.68
CA LYS A 302 -17.32 -3.74 -2.30
C LYS A 302 -15.92 -3.16 -2.51
N GLU A 303 -15.40 -3.23 -3.71
CA GLU A 303 -14.05 -2.74 -4.06
C GLU A 303 -14.13 -1.51 -5.00
N PRO A 304 -13.60 -0.35 -4.59
CA PRO A 304 -13.14 -0.03 -3.24
C PRO A 304 -14.30 0.22 -2.26
N PHE A 305 -14.07 0.08 -0.95
CA PHE A 305 -15.11 0.35 0.05
C PHE A 305 -15.45 1.84 0.12
N PHE A 306 -14.46 2.71 0.26
CA PHE A 306 -14.60 4.16 0.19
C PHE A 306 -14.23 4.67 -1.22
N HIS A 307 -15.23 5.03 -2.01
CA HIS A 307 -15.04 5.40 -3.42
C HIS A 307 -15.24 6.90 -3.65
N GLY A 308 -14.23 7.70 -3.35
CA GLY A 308 -14.20 9.14 -3.60
C GLY A 308 -13.77 9.49 -5.04
N ASN A 309 -14.40 10.50 -5.63
CA ASN A 309 -14.04 10.99 -6.96
C ASN A 309 -12.87 11.99 -6.94
N SER A 310 -12.62 12.61 -5.77
CA SER A 310 -11.51 13.49 -5.47
C SER A 310 -11.00 13.22 -4.06
N ASN A 311 -9.90 13.86 -3.64
CA ASN A 311 -9.45 13.76 -2.25
C ASN A 311 -10.48 14.33 -1.28
N ALA A 312 -11.10 15.46 -1.61
CA ALA A 312 -12.16 16.04 -0.80
C ALA A 312 -13.38 15.11 -0.71
N ASP A 313 -13.85 14.56 -1.84
CA ASP A 313 -14.95 13.59 -1.86
C ASP A 313 -14.60 12.29 -1.11
N GLN A 314 -13.31 11.91 -1.06
CA GLN A 314 -12.87 10.75 -0.28
C GLN A 314 -13.18 10.93 1.21
N LEU A 315 -12.89 12.09 1.80
CA LEU A 315 -13.24 12.37 3.19
C LEU A 315 -14.75 12.38 3.41
N VAL A 316 -15.52 12.91 2.46
CA VAL A 316 -16.99 12.89 2.50
C VAL A 316 -17.51 11.44 2.50
N LYS A 317 -16.93 10.55 1.67
CA LYS A 317 -17.31 9.12 1.64
C LYS A 317 -17.00 8.42 2.97
N ILE A 318 -15.88 8.75 3.59
CA ILE A 318 -15.53 8.26 4.93
C ILE A 318 -16.55 8.78 5.96
N ALA A 319 -16.83 10.08 5.96
CA ALA A 319 -17.75 10.72 6.90
C ALA A 319 -19.19 10.19 6.78
N LYS A 320 -19.64 9.82 5.58
CA LYS A 320 -20.95 9.17 5.37
C LYS A 320 -21.07 7.78 5.99
N VAL A 321 -19.95 7.17 6.39
CA VAL A 321 -19.92 5.87 7.06
C VAL A 321 -19.62 6.04 8.54
N LEU A 322 -18.54 6.72 8.89
CA LEU A 322 -18.07 6.86 10.27
C LEU A 322 -18.77 8.01 11.05
N GLY A 323 -19.51 8.86 10.34
CA GLY A 323 -20.11 10.05 10.92
C GLY A 323 -19.16 11.24 10.98
N THR A 324 -19.70 12.41 11.32
CA THR A 324 -18.94 13.67 11.39
C THR A 324 -18.59 14.06 12.82
N ASP A 325 -19.26 13.54 13.84
CA ASP A 325 -18.99 13.93 15.24
C ASP A 325 -17.57 13.52 15.64
N GLU A 326 -17.20 12.24 15.45
CA GLU A 326 -15.85 11.75 15.72
C GLU A 326 -14.79 12.41 14.79
N LEU A 327 -15.15 12.87 13.59
CA LEU A 327 -14.25 13.65 12.73
C LEU A 327 -13.92 15.00 13.35
N PHE A 328 -14.92 15.74 13.83
CA PHE A 328 -14.70 17.03 14.47
C PHE A 328 -13.94 16.89 15.79
N ASP A 329 -14.22 15.86 16.59
CA ASP A 329 -13.42 15.54 17.79
C ASP A 329 -11.95 15.31 17.45
N TYR A 330 -11.68 14.61 16.34
CA TYR A 330 -10.32 14.39 15.82
C TYR A 330 -9.63 15.71 15.42
N LEU A 331 -10.34 16.57 14.68
CA LEU A 331 -9.81 17.87 14.26
C LEU A 331 -9.50 18.76 15.47
N ASP A 332 -10.41 18.81 16.45
CA ASP A 332 -10.23 19.58 17.67
C ASP A 332 -9.07 19.06 18.53
N LYS A 333 -8.95 17.73 18.66
CA LYS A 333 -7.87 17.08 19.44
C LYS A 333 -6.49 17.45 18.94
N TYR A 334 -6.31 17.50 17.62
CA TYR A 334 -5.01 17.77 16.98
C TYR A 334 -4.86 19.20 16.48
N GLU A 335 -5.80 20.08 16.82
CA GLU A 335 -5.82 21.51 16.40
C GLU A 335 -5.69 21.67 14.86
N ILE A 336 -6.40 20.80 14.11
CA ILE A 336 -6.37 20.77 12.65
C ILE A 336 -7.43 21.74 12.12
N GLU A 337 -7.01 22.72 11.33
CA GLU A 337 -7.93 23.58 10.55
C GLU A 337 -8.32 22.86 9.26
N LEU A 338 -9.61 22.61 9.09
CA LEU A 338 -10.12 21.99 7.87
C LEU A 338 -10.12 23.02 6.72
N ASP A 339 -9.64 22.60 5.54
CA ASP A 339 -9.63 23.45 4.35
C ASP A 339 -11.06 23.89 3.98
N SER A 340 -11.22 25.17 3.58
CA SER A 340 -12.51 25.77 3.23
C SER A 340 -13.26 25.05 2.10
N GLN A 341 -12.57 24.24 1.28
CA GLN A 341 -13.20 23.40 0.28
C GLN A 341 -14.24 22.42 0.88
N TYR A 342 -14.15 22.13 2.18
CA TYR A 342 -15.07 21.22 2.86
C TYR A 342 -16.33 21.89 3.38
N ASP A 343 -16.39 23.22 3.47
CA ASP A 343 -17.53 23.97 4.03
C ASP A 343 -18.84 23.66 3.31
N ASP A 344 -18.79 23.52 1.98
CA ASP A 344 -19.96 23.26 1.14
C ASP A 344 -20.26 21.77 0.92
N ILE A 345 -19.29 20.87 1.14
CA ILE A 345 -19.41 19.45 0.75
C ILE A 345 -19.48 18.50 1.94
N LEU A 346 -18.94 18.91 3.09
CA LEU A 346 -18.95 18.10 4.31
C LEU A 346 -20.20 18.45 5.12
N GLY A 347 -21.29 17.70 4.90
CA GLY A 347 -22.51 17.82 5.71
C GLY A 347 -22.33 17.25 7.12
N ARG A 348 -23.43 17.16 7.87
CA ARG A 348 -23.49 16.40 9.13
C ARG A 348 -24.02 15.01 8.83
N PHE A 349 -23.25 13.98 9.20
CA PHE A 349 -23.60 12.59 9.00
C PHE A 349 -23.52 11.84 10.32
N GLN A 350 -24.51 10.97 10.57
CA GLN A 350 -24.48 10.03 11.67
C GLN A 350 -23.60 8.82 11.30
N LYS A 351 -22.93 8.24 12.28
CA LYS A 351 -22.19 6.98 12.12
C LYS A 351 -23.16 5.86 11.74
N LYS A 352 -22.85 5.14 10.67
CA LYS A 352 -23.62 3.97 10.25
C LYS A 352 -23.14 2.74 11.00
N PRO A 353 -24.05 1.90 11.53
CA PRO A 353 -23.64 0.62 12.08
C PRO A 353 -23.08 -0.27 10.97
N TRP A 354 -21.98 -0.97 11.26
CA TRP A 354 -21.31 -1.84 10.29
C TRP A 354 -22.25 -2.92 9.73
N HIS A 355 -23.20 -3.40 10.52
CA HIS A 355 -24.21 -4.38 10.09
C HIS A 355 -25.10 -3.88 8.95
N SER A 356 -25.21 -2.56 8.73
CA SER A 356 -25.96 -1.99 7.60
C SER A 356 -25.34 -2.29 6.23
N PHE A 357 -24.11 -2.75 6.19
CA PHE A 357 -23.42 -3.15 4.96
C PHE A 357 -23.49 -4.65 4.68
N VAL A 358 -24.11 -5.43 5.58
CA VAL A 358 -24.29 -6.87 5.42
C VAL A 358 -25.39 -7.15 4.39
N THR A 359 -25.11 -8.06 3.47
CA THR A 359 -26.02 -8.53 2.43
C THR A 359 -26.01 -10.07 2.39
N SER A 360 -26.96 -10.67 1.68
CA SER A 360 -26.99 -12.13 1.45
C SER A 360 -25.71 -12.66 0.79
N GLU A 361 -25.02 -11.84 -0.01
CA GLU A 361 -23.80 -12.21 -0.73
C GLU A 361 -22.55 -12.20 0.14
N ASN A 362 -22.50 -11.27 1.13
CA ASN A 362 -21.30 -11.05 1.94
C ASN A 362 -21.41 -11.57 3.39
N GLN A 363 -22.60 -11.93 3.87
CA GLN A 363 -22.83 -12.32 5.28
C GLN A 363 -21.88 -13.42 5.78
N ARG A 364 -21.43 -14.31 4.89
CA ARG A 364 -20.48 -15.39 5.23
C ARG A 364 -19.09 -14.91 5.65
N PHE A 365 -18.74 -13.65 5.34
CA PHE A 365 -17.47 -13.02 5.71
C PHE A 365 -17.58 -12.10 6.93
N VAL A 366 -18.81 -11.81 7.37
CA VAL A 366 -19.08 -10.78 8.36
C VAL A 366 -19.50 -11.42 9.68
N SER A 367 -18.51 -11.79 10.49
CA SER A 367 -18.70 -12.22 11.88
C SER A 367 -18.63 -11.02 12.83
N ASN A 368 -19.01 -11.21 14.09
CA ASN A 368 -18.86 -10.19 15.13
C ASN A 368 -17.39 -9.81 15.33
N GLU A 369 -16.48 -10.78 15.27
CA GLU A 369 -15.04 -10.57 15.36
C GLU A 369 -14.50 -9.78 14.16
N ALA A 370 -15.04 -10.03 12.94
CA ALA A 370 -14.67 -9.26 11.75
C ALA A 370 -15.08 -7.79 11.89
N ILE A 371 -16.28 -7.53 12.40
CA ILE A 371 -16.77 -6.17 12.64
C ILE A 371 -15.97 -5.48 13.74
N ASP A 372 -15.71 -6.15 14.86
CA ASP A 372 -14.90 -5.61 15.95
C ASP A 372 -13.48 -5.26 15.48
N PHE A 373 -12.86 -6.15 14.70
CA PHE A 373 -11.56 -5.92 14.12
C PHE A 373 -11.55 -4.71 13.16
N LEU A 374 -12.54 -4.63 12.25
CA LEU A 374 -12.69 -3.53 11.32
C LEU A 374 -12.89 -2.18 12.03
N ASP A 375 -13.76 -2.15 13.04
CA ASP A 375 -14.06 -0.92 13.83
C ASP A 375 -12.83 -0.40 14.57
N LYS A 376 -11.94 -1.29 15.00
CA LYS A 376 -10.67 -0.95 15.66
C LYS A 376 -9.57 -0.50 14.69
N LEU A 377 -9.73 -0.71 13.39
CA LEU A 377 -8.82 -0.22 12.35
C LEU A 377 -9.28 1.12 11.78
N LEU A 378 -10.57 1.25 11.45
CA LEU A 378 -11.13 2.42 10.80
C LEU A 378 -11.57 3.49 11.83
N ARG A 379 -10.59 4.08 12.51
CA ARG A 379 -10.74 5.20 13.44
C ARG A 379 -10.18 6.46 12.80
N TYR A 380 -10.88 7.61 12.97
CA TYR A 380 -10.31 8.91 12.56
C TYR A 380 -9.01 9.17 13.30
N ASP A 381 -9.03 9.03 14.63
CA ASP A 381 -7.84 9.19 15.43
C ASP A 381 -6.85 8.05 15.16
N HIS A 382 -5.74 8.39 14.51
CA HIS A 382 -4.69 7.45 14.17
C HIS A 382 -4.07 6.77 15.39
N GLN A 383 -4.11 7.41 16.56
CA GLN A 383 -3.61 6.83 17.82
C GLN A 383 -4.56 5.79 18.44
N GLU A 384 -5.82 5.75 18.03
CA GLU A 384 -6.80 4.76 18.50
C GLU A 384 -6.81 3.47 17.70
N ARG A 385 -6.19 3.47 16.51
CA ARG A 385 -6.12 2.28 15.64
C ARG A 385 -5.24 1.21 16.27
N LEU A 386 -5.61 -0.07 16.06
CA LEU A 386 -4.72 -1.18 16.42
C LEU A 386 -3.38 -1.02 15.71
N THR A 387 -2.30 -1.29 16.44
CA THR A 387 -0.98 -1.53 15.82
C THR A 387 -0.99 -2.86 15.08
N ALA A 388 -0.05 -3.07 14.15
CA ALA A 388 0.03 -4.33 13.42
C ALA A 388 0.28 -5.53 14.35
N LYS A 389 0.99 -5.34 15.45
CA LYS A 389 1.21 -6.36 16.49
C LYS A 389 -0.08 -6.70 17.26
N GLU A 390 -0.81 -5.68 17.73
CA GLU A 390 -2.08 -5.85 18.41
C GLU A 390 -3.11 -6.52 17.49
N ALA A 391 -3.15 -6.12 16.22
CA ALA A 391 -4.04 -6.67 15.20
C ALA A 391 -3.82 -8.17 14.98
N GLN A 392 -2.57 -8.66 14.94
CA GLN A 392 -2.26 -10.08 14.81
C GLN A 392 -2.80 -10.92 15.99
N ALA A 393 -2.89 -10.32 17.17
CA ALA A 393 -3.41 -10.98 18.38
C ALA A 393 -4.95 -10.97 18.48
N HIS A 394 -5.65 -10.28 17.54
CA HIS A 394 -7.10 -10.16 17.58
C HIS A 394 -7.80 -11.51 17.38
N PRO A 395 -8.91 -11.81 18.10
CA PRO A 395 -9.64 -13.08 17.99
C PRO A 395 -10.11 -13.46 16.58
N TYR A 396 -10.30 -12.46 15.70
CA TYR A 396 -10.62 -12.69 14.28
C TYR A 396 -9.63 -13.66 13.61
N PHE A 397 -8.37 -13.69 14.05
CA PHE A 397 -7.31 -14.51 13.48
C PHE A 397 -7.09 -15.85 14.18
N ASP A 398 -7.83 -16.17 15.24
CA ASP A 398 -7.68 -17.46 15.96
C ASP A 398 -7.73 -18.68 15.03
N PRO A 399 -8.60 -18.74 14.01
CA PRO A 399 -8.67 -19.89 13.11
C PRO A 399 -7.43 -20.08 12.22
N VAL A 400 -6.57 -19.06 12.08
CA VAL A 400 -5.44 -19.08 11.14
C VAL A 400 -4.08 -18.77 11.79
N ARG A 401 -4.07 -18.36 13.06
CA ARG A 401 -2.85 -17.96 13.76
C ARG A 401 -1.91 -19.12 14.01
N ASP A 402 -2.45 -20.27 14.42
CA ASP A 402 -1.68 -21.49 14.59
C ASP A 402 -1.70 -22.31 13.29
N PRO A 403 -0.53 -22.68 12.72
CA PRO A 403 -0.46 -23.42 11.46
C PRO A 403 -1.16 -24.79 11.49
N GLU A 404 -1.14 -25.48 12.64
CA GLU A 404 -1.77 -26.81 12.75
C GLU A 404 -3.30 -26.67 12.85
N VAL A 405 -3.80 -25.67 13.59
CA VAL A 405 -5.22 -25.33 13.63
C VAL A 405 -5.70 -24.92 12.23
N PHE A 406 -4.91 -24.11 11.53
CA PHE A 406 -5.26 -23.68 10.16
C PHE A 406 -5.34 -24.87 9.19
N LYS A 407 -4.39 -25.80 9.22
CA LYS A 407 -4.44 -27.02 8.39
C LYS A 407 -5.69 -27.85 8.68
N GLN A 408 -6.05 -28.00 9.97
CA GLN A 408 -7.26 -28.71 10.37
C GLN A 408 -8.52 -28.04 9.85
N ASN A 409 -8.61 -26.70 9.94
CA ASN A 409 -9.73 -25.91 9.43
C ASN A 409 -9.86 -25.98 7.92
N LEU A 410 -8.75 -26.06 7.18
CA LEU A 410 -8.74 -26.27 5.72
C LEU A 410 -9.23 -27.67 5.33
N ALA A 411 -8.88 -28.69 6.13
CA ALA A 411 -9.29 -30.08 5.86
C ALA A 411 -10.79 -30.31 6.18
N ASN A 412 -11.35 -29.55 7.14
CA ASN A 412 -12.73 -29.71 7.62
C ASN A 412 -13.52 -28.37 7.52
N PRO A 413 -13.83 -27.86 6.34
CA PRO A 413 -14.45 -26.54 6.17
C PRO A 413 -15.87 -26.42 6.75
N GLY A 414 -16.47 -27.52 7.25
CA GLY A 414 -17.83 -27.56 7.80
C GLY A 414 -17.92 -27.57 9.32
N SER A 415 -16.81 -27.64 10.07
CA SER A 415 -16.85 -27.80 11.54
C SER A 415 -16.94 -26.49 12.32
N ASN A 416 -16.78 -25.33 11.69
CA ASN A 416 -16.73 -24.00 12.33
C ASN A 416 -18.11 -23.27 12.37
N GLY A 417 -19.21 -23.99 12.30
CA GLY A 417 -20.57 -23.43 12.19
C GLY A 417 -21.44 -23.51 13.44
N THR A 418 -20.89 -23.56 14.67
CA THR A 418 -21.72 -23.47 15.89
C THR A 418 -20.98 -22.72 17.00
N TYR A 419 -20.86 -21.39 16.86
CA TYR A 419 -20.81 -20.57 18.05
C TYR A 419 -22.24 -20.37 18.54
N LYS A 420 -22.52 -20.97 19.69
CA LYS A 420 -23.80 -20.81 20.43
C LYS A 420 -24.01 -19.32 20.71
N SER A 421 -25.21 -18.86 20.39
CA SER A 421 -25.83 -17.59 20.78
C SER A 421 -25.67 -17.27 22.25
#